data_5c684ae402a25c735277e36288c9c3f0
#
_entry.id   5c684ae402a25c735277e36288c9c3f0
#
_cell.length_a   1.000
_cell.length_b   1.000
_cell.length_c   1.000
_cell.angle_alpha   90.00
_cell.angle_beta   90.00
_cell.angle_gamma   90.00
#
_symmetry.space_group_name_H-M   'P 1'
#
loop_
_entity.id
_entity.type
_entity.pdbx_description
1 polymer ?
#
loop_
_entity_poly.entity_id
_entity_poly.type
_entity_poly.pdbx_seq_one_letter_code
_entity_poly.pdbx_strand_id
1 'polypeptide(L)'
;MNSTKVSKRILALDILRGVTIAGMIMVNNPGSWGHIYAPLRHAEWNGLTPTDLVFPFFMFIMGISTYISLKKYNFEFSHAAGMKILKRTIVIFLIGMAIGWFSRFCYYWAYAPDDLSFGEELCDSVGTFERIRILCVMQGLVLCYGVASIIAIHLYRMHL
;
A
#
# COMPACT_ATOMS: atom_id res chain seq x y z
N MET A 1 -11.31 -27.10 29.61
CA MET A 1 -11.78 -25.70 29.46
C MET A 1 -10.80 -25.00 28.55
N ASN A 2 -11.14 -24.89 27.24
CA ASN A 2 -10.31 -24.20 26.26
C ASN A 2 -10.51 -22.68 26.41
N SER A 3 -9.56 -22.03 27.06
CA SER A 3 -9.48 -20.58 27.08
C SER A 3 -9.11 -20.09 25.66
N THR A 4 -10.09 -19.67 24.90
CA THR A 4 -9.91 -18.94 23.67
C THR A 4 -9.18 -17.62 24.02
N LYS A 5 -7.87 -17.57 23.75
CA LYS A 5 -7.11 -16.31 23.81
C LYS A 5 -7.68 -15.36 22.75
N VAL A 6 -8.68 -14.59 23.15
CA VAL A 6 -9.18 -13.46 22.38
C VAL A 6 -8.02 -12.48 22.28
N SER A 7 -7.42 -12.42 21.10
CA SER A 7 -6.42 -11.38 20.77
C SER A 7 -7.12 -10.04 20.98
N LYS A 8 -6.74 -9.29 22.03
CA LYS A 8 -7.25 -7.94 22.26
C LYS A 8 -6.86 -7.09 21.03
N ARG A 9 -7.81 -6.92 20.12
CA ARG A 9 -7.67 -5.97 19.03
C ARG A 9 -7.61 -4.58 19.61
N ILE A 10 -6.67 -3.76 19.16
CA ILE A 10 -6.59 -2.37 19.59
C ILE A 10 -7.58 -1.61 18.71
N LEU A 11 -8.81 -1.43 19.22
CA LEU A 11 -9.90 -0.80 18.53
C LEU A 11 -9.51 0.58 17.96
N ALA A 12 -8.77 1.37 18.72
CA ALA A 12 -8.28 2.68 18.29
C ALA A 12 -7.44 2.59 16.99
N LEU A 13 -6.60 1.55 16.85
CA LEU A 13 -5.78 1.35 15.68
C LEU A 13 -6.62 0.96 14.45
N ASP A 14 -7.65 0.14 14.66
CA ASP A 14 -8.56 -0.27 13.59
C ASP A 14 -9.42 0.91 13.12
N ILE A 15 -9.90 1.75 14.04
CA ILE A 15 -10.63 2.99 13.72
C ILE A 15 -9.72 3.95 12.95
N LEU A 16 -8.51 4.21 13.43
CA LEU A 16 -7.57 5.11 12.78
C LEU A 16 -7.24 4.63 11.36
N ARG A 17 -7.07 3.33 11.16
CA ARG A 17 -6.88 2.73 9.83
C ARG A 17 -8.09 2.96 8.93
N GLY A 18 -9.30 2.75 9.44
CA GLY A 18 -10.54 2.99 8.69
C GLY A 18 -10.67 4.45 8.25
N VAL A 19 -10.44 5.39 9.14
CA VAL A 19 -10.46 6.83 8.84
C VAL A 19 -9.41 7.20 7.79
N THR A 20 -8.20 6.66 7.91
CA THR A 20 -7.12 6.92 6.95
C THR A 20 -7.44 6.36 5.57
N ILE A 21 -8.03 5.16 5.48
CA ILE A 21 -8.47 4.57 4.20
C ILE A 21 -9.59 5.40 3.58
N ALA A 22 -10.58 5.83 4.37
CA ALA A 22 -11.65 6.70 3.90
C ALA A 22 -11.09 8.04 3.35
N GLY A 23 -10.15 8.64 4.08
CA GLY A 23 -9.42 9.82 3.63
C GLY A 23 -8.70 9.58 2.31
N MET A 24 -8.01 8.45 2.17
CA MET A 24 -7.28 8.08 0.95
C MET A 24 -8.21 7.92 -0.27
N ILE A 25 -9.38 7.30 -0.07
CA ILE A 25 -10.38 7.17 -1.14
C ILE A 25 -10.89 8.55 -1.57
N MET A 26 -11.21 9.42 -0.60
CA MET A 26 -11.72 10.76 -0.87
C MET A 26 -10.70 11.61 -1.64
N VAL A 27 -9.43 11.58 -1.25
CA VAL A 27 -8.36 12.39 -1.86
C VAL A 27 -8.01 11.92 -3.27
N ASN A 28 -8.07 10.60 -3.50
CA ASN A 28 -7.73 10.02 -4.79
C ASN A 28 -8.89 10.05 -5.81
N ASN A 29 -10.07 10.48 -5.40
CA ASN A 29 -11.25 10.56 -6.27
C ASN A 29 -11.90 11.95 -6.21
N PRO A 30 -11.23 13.01 -6.66
CA PRO A 30 -11.75 14.39 -6.56
C PRO A 30 -12.88 14.70 -7.56
N GLY A 31 -13.26 13.74 -8.41
CA GLY A 31 -14.23 13.94 -9.49
C GLY A 31 -13.66 14.70 -10.69
N SER A 32 -13.01 15.83 -10.50
CA SER A 32 -12.29 16.58 -11.54
C SER A 32 -10.95 17.07 -11.02
N TRP A 33 -9.87 16.70 -11.69
CA TRP A 33 -8.50 17.13 -11.36
C TRP A 33 -8.26 18.63 -11.60
N GLY A 34 -9.07 19.25 -12.47
CA GLY A 34 -9.00 20.68 -12.75
C GLY A 34 -9.70 21.57 -11.71
N HIS A 35 -10.65 21.01 -10.94
CA HIS A 35 -11.48 21.73 -9.98
C HIS A 35 -11.51 21.02 -8.63
N ILE A 36 -10.34 20.82 -8.03
CA ILE A 36 -10.21 20.19 -6.72
C ILE A 36 -10.46 21.21 -5.62
N TYR A 37 -11.25 20.83 -4.61
CA TYR A 37 -11.43 21.62 -3.40
C TYR A 37 -10.09 21.85 -2.69
N ALA A 38 -9.77 23.09 -2.33
CA ALA A 38 -8.44 23.49 -1.85
C ALA A 38 -7.85 22.60 -0.72
N PRO A 39 -8.58 22.16 0.32
CA PRO A 39 -8.06 21.25 1.35
C PRO A 39 -7.73 19.85 0.86
N LEU A 40 -8.28 19.42 -0.29
CA LEU A 40 -8.05 18.10 -0.89
C LEU A 40 -6.95 18.12 -1.96
N ARG A 41 -6.42 19.29 -2.29
CA ARG A 41 -5.32 19.48 -3.23
C ARG A 41 -3.99 19.26 -2.50
N HIS A 42 -3.03 18.63 -3.15
CA HIS A 42 -1.66 18.59 -2.66
C HIS A 42 -1.04 20.00 -2.59
N ALA A 43 -0.24 20.27 -1.58
CA ALA A 43 0.55 21.48 -1.51
C ALA A 43 1.54 21.54 -2.68
N GLU A 44 1.72 22.72 -3.30
CA GLU A 44 2.60 22.86 -4.47
C GLU A 44 4.07 22.64 -4.08
N TRP A 45 4.59 23.39 -3.12
CA TRP A 45 5.95 23.22 -2.60
C TRP A 45 6.03 23.60 -1.12
N ASN A 46 5.47 24.74 -0.74
CA ASN A 46 5.44 25.22 0.63
C ASN A 46 4.03 25.01 1.21
N GLY A 47 3.94 24.32 2.31
CA GLY A 47 2.69 24.08 3.01
C GLY A 47 2.41 22.61 3.26
N LEU A 48 1.38 22.37 4.03
CA LEU A 48 0.90 21.04 4.38
C LEU A 48 -0.63 21.05 4.27
N THR A 49 -1.17 20.19 3.42
CA THR A 49 -2.61 20.01 3.30
C THR A 49 -3.04 18.72 4.01
N PRO A 50 -4.33 18.59 4.38
CA PRO A 50 -4.84 17.33 4.91
C PRO A 50 -4.57 16.13 3.99
N THR A 51 -4.52 16.34 2.69
CA THR A 51 -4.19 15.36 1.68
C THR A 51 -2.78 14.78 1.86
N ASP A 52 -1.81 15.63 2.14
CA ASP A 52 -0.41 15.24 2.32
C ASP A 52 -0.19 14.42 3.60
N LEU A 53 -1.09 14.53 4.56
CA LEU A 53 -1.04 13.79 5.82
C LEU A 53 -1.55 12.34 5.72
N VAL A 54 -2.40 12.04 4.75
CA VAL A 54 -3.04 10.72 4.61
C VAL A 54 -2.01 9.61 4.48
N PHE A 55 -1.00 9.81 3.63
CA PHE A 55 0.04 8.82 3.40
C PHE A 55 0.98 8.61 4.62
N PRO A 56 1.52 9.65 5.27
CA PRO A 56 2.28 9.50 6.51
C PRO A 56 1.52 8.84 7.64
N PHE A 57 0.24 9.15 7.82
CA PHE A 57 -0.60 8.47 8.81
C PHE A 57 -0.74 6.98 8.52
N PHE A 58 -0.93 6.61 7.25
CA PHE A 58 -0.99 5.21 6.85
C PHE A 58 0.33 4.47 7.15
N MET A 59 1.46 5.10 6.85
CA MET A 59 2.80 4.58 7.18
C MET A 59 2.98 4.37 8.68
N PHE A 60 2.55 5.34 9.49
CA PHE A 60 2.61 5.27 10.94
C PHE A 60 1.79 4.10 11.50
N ILE A 61 0.55 3.95 11.05
CA ILE A 61 -0.32 2.83 11.43
C ILE A 61 0.29 1.48 11.04
N MET A 62 0.89 1.42 9.85
CA MET A 62 1.59 0.24 9.38
C MET A 62 2.77 -0.12 10.29
N GLY A 63 3.57 0.86 10.69
CA GLY A 63 4.69 0.68 11.61
C GLY A 63 4.24 0.10 12.96
N ILE A 64 3.21 0.67 13.59
CA ILE A 64 2.64 0.17 14.84
C ILE A 64 2.11 -1.26 14.68
N SER A 65 1.38 -1.54 13.60
CA SER A 65 0.83 -2.87 13.31
C SER A 65 1.93 -3.91 13.13
N THR A 66 3.03 -3.53 12.50
CA THR A 66 4.22 -4.37 12.30
C THR A 66 4.87 -4.69 13.64
N TYR A 67 5.10 -3.68 14.48
CA TYR A 67 5.66 -3.87 15.83
C TYR A 67 4.82 -4.83 16.67
N ILE A 68 3.50 -4.65 16.71
CA ILE A 68 2.58 -5.52 17.44
C ILE A 68 2.62 -6.96 16.88
N SER A 69 2.74 -7.10 15.56
CA SER A 69 2.86 -8.41 14.92
C SER A 69 4.17 -9.11 15.28
N LEU A 70 5.30 -8.39 15.27
CA LEU A 70 6.62 -8.92 15.62
C LEU A 70 6.73 -9.26 17.09
N LYS A 71 6.11 -8.49 17.98
CA LYS A 71 6.06 -8.77 19.42
C LYS A 71 5.45 -10.14 19.72
N LYS A 72 4.52 -10.64 18.91
CA LYS A 72 3.95 -11.99 19.06
C LYS A 72 4.97 -13.10 18.81
N TYR A 73 6.03 -12.81 18.10
CA TYR A 73 7.13 -13.73 17.79
C TYR A 73 8.37 -13.45 18.63
N ASN A 74 8.24 -12.67 19.73
CA ASN A 74 9.36 -12.26 20.60
C ASN A 74 10.53 -11.64 19.83
N PHE A 75 10.26 -11.02 18.67
CA PHE A 75 11.26 -10.50 17.73
C PHE A 75 12.33 -11.53 17.31
N GLU A 76 12.10 -12.82 17.56
CA GLU A 76 13.00 -13.87 17.09
C GLU A 76 12.84 -14.05 15.57
N PHE A 77 13.98 -14.14 14.88
CA PHE A 77 14.00 -14.47 13.46
C PHE A 77 13.68 -15.96 13.29
N SER A 78 12.41 -16.31 13.41
CA SER A 78 11.94 -17.63 13.03
C SER A 78 11.78 -17.69 11.51
N HIS A 79 12.18 -18.79 10.89
CA HIS A 79 11.95 -19.04 9.47
C HIS A 79 10.46 -18.82 9.09
N ALA A 80 9.55 -19.20 9.98
CA ALA A 80 8.11 -19.01 9.80
C ALA A 80 7.71 -17.52 9.80
N ALA A 81 8.31 -16.68 10.66
CA ALA A 81 8.05 -15.24 10.71
C ALA A 81 8.61 -14.55 9.45
N GLY A 82 9.83 -14.87 9.05
CA GLY A 82 10.46 -14.35 7.83
C GLY A 82 9.66 -14.70 6.58
N MET A 83 9.25 -15.95 6.43
CA MET A 83 8.43 -16.41 5.31
C MET A 83 7.08 -15.70 5.25
N LYS A 84 6.45 -15.43 6.41
CA LYS A 84 5.19 -14.70 6.49
C LYS A 84 5.33 -13.24 6.05
N ILE A 85 6.39 -12.56 6.47
CA ILE A 85 6.70 -11.18 6.05
C ILE A 85 6.94 -11.16 4.54
N LEU A 86 7.80 -12.04 4.04
CA LEU A 86 8.14 -12.14 2.63
C LEU A 86 6.90 -12.42 1.77
N LYS A 87 6.11 -13.41 2.13
CA LYS A 87 4.87 -13.77 1.42
C LYS A 87 3.91 -12.56 1.36
N ARG A 88 3.73 -11.86 2.48
CA ARG A 88 2.87 -10.68 2.54
C ARG A 88 3.40 -9.55 1.66
N THR A 89 4.70 -9.29 1.69
CA THR A 89 5.37 -8.29 0.85
C THR A 89 5.16 -8.60 -0.63
N ILE A 90 5.44 -9.84 -1.05
CA ILE A 90 5.29 -10.25 -2.46
C ILE A 90 3.83 -10.16 -2.91
N VAL A 91 2.89 -10.68 -2.11
CA VAL A 91 1.46 -10.69 -2.50
C VAL A 91 0.93 -9.26 -2.66
N ILE A 92 1.23 -8.35 -1.73
CA ILE A 92 0.73 -6.97 -1.84
C ILE A 92 1.44 -6.24 -2.99
N PHE A 93 2.72 -6.51 -3.23
CA PHE A 93 3.46 -5.97 -4.38
C PHE A 93 2.81 -6.39 -5.70
N LEU A 94 2.51 -7.68 -5.85
CA LEU A 94 1.85 -8.22 -7.05
C LEU A 94 0.43 -7.67 -7.24
N ILE A 95 -0.33 -7.51 -6.16
CA ILE A 95 -1.66 -6.86 -6.21
C ILE A 95 -1.51 -5.41 -6.69
N GLY A 96 -0.55 -4.65 -6.18
CA GLY A 96 -0.30 -3.29 -6.62
C GLY A 96 0.08 -3.20 -8.11
N MET A 97 0.90 -4.15 -8.59
CA MET A 97 1.23 -4.27 -10.01
C MET A 97 -0.01 -4.60 -10.86
N ALA A 98 -0.81 -5.56 -10.41
CA ALA A 98 -2.04 -5.98 -11.11
C ALA A 98 -3.05 -4.82 -11.21
N ILE A 99 -3.23 -4.03 -10.16
CA ILE A 99 -4.11 -2.84 -10.16
C ILE A 99 -3.59 -1.81 -11.16
N GLY A 100 -2.28 -1.54 -11.17
CA GLY A 100 -1.66 -0.60 -12.12
C GLY A 100 -1.83 -1.05 -13.57
N TRP A 101 -1.63 -2.34 -13.82
CA TRP A 101 -1.84 -2.93 -15.14
C TRP A 101 -3.32 -2.87 -15.56
N PHE A 102 -4.24 -3.27 -14.67
CA PHE A 102 -5.67 -3.26 -14.94
C PHE A 102 -6.21 -1.84 -15.21
N SER A 103 -5.74 -0.84 -14.47
CA SER A 103 -6.11 0.56 -14.70
C SER A 103 -5.72 1.03 -16.10
N ARG A 104 -4.53 0.64 -16.57
CA ARG A 104 -4.08 0.96 -17.95
C ARG A 104 -4.90 0.22 -18.98
N PHE A 105 -5.14 -1.06 -18.77
CA PHE A 105 -5.98 -1.87 -19.65
C PHE A 105 -7.37 -1.22 -19.82
N CYS A 106 -8.02 -0.82 -18.74
CA CYS A 106 -9.31 -0.12 -18.80
C CYS A 106 -9.23 1.22 -19.55
N TYR A 107 -8.11 1.95 -19.40
CA TYR A 107 -7.91 3.21 -20.11
C TYR A 107 -7.78 2.98 -21.62
N TYR A 108 -6.95 2.03 -22.04
CA TYR A 108 -6.81 1.68 -23.46
C TYR A 108 -8.11 1.16 -24.06
N TRP A 109 -8.81 0.30 -23.34
CA TRP A 109 -10.12 -0.22 -23.77
C TRP A 109 -11.15 0.89 -23.99
N ALA A 110 -11.18 1.90 -23.13
CA ALA A 110 -12.13 3.00 -23.22
C ALA A 110 -11.80 4.03 -24.32
N TYR A 111 -10.55 4.11 -24.75
CA TYR A 111 -10.07 5.12 -25.70
C TYR A 111 -9.42 4.50 -26.95
N ALA A 112 -9.52 3.19 -27.14
CA ALA A 112 -9.01 2.53 -28.33
C ALA A 112 -9.77 3.00 -29.56
N PRO A 113 -9.07 3.24 -30.69
CA PRO A 113 -9.72 3.44 -31.97
C PRO A 113 -10.45 2.15 -32.40
N ASP A 114 -11.63 2.28 -33.00
CA ASP A 114 -12.49 1.16 -33.44
C ASP A 114 -11.83 0.20 -34.46
N ASP A 115 -10.66 0.54 -34.98
CA ASP A 115 -9.95 -0.19 -36.04
C ASP A 115 -8.95 -1.24 -35.51
N LEU A 116 -8.68 -1.34 -34.18
CA LEU A 116 -7.69 -2.26 -33.65
C LEU A 116 -8.32 -3.60 -33.26
N SER A 117 -7.66 -4.69 -33.64
CA SER A 117 -8.05 -6.03 -33.21
C SER A 117 -7.79 -6.21 -31.74
N PHE A 118 -8.70 -6.86 -31.00
CA PHE A 118 -8.59 -7.16 -29.55
C PHE A 118 -7.23 -7.75 -29.16
N GLY A 119 -6.62 -8.54 -30.02
CA GLY A 119 -5.30 -9.15 -29.79
C GLY A 119 -4.14 -8.16 -29.82
N GLU A 120 -4.19 -7.17 -30.71
CA GLU A 120 -3.17 -6.12 -30.85
C GLU A 120 -3.26 -5.14 -29.69
N GLU A 121 -4.46 -4.79 -29.28
CA GLU A 121 -4.75 -3.94 -28.13
C GLU A 121 -4.27 -4.56 -26.83
N LEU A 122 -4.43 -5.88 -26.66
CA LEU A 122 -3.93 -6.64 -25.53
C LEU A 122 -2.40 -6.72 -25.54
N CYS A 123 -1.78 -6.95 -26.71
CA CYS A 123 -0.33 -6.98 -26.84
C CYS A 123 0.31 -5.62 -26.58
N ASP A 124 -0.29 -4.53 -27.02
CA ASP A 124 0.23 -3.17 -26.79
C ASP A 124 0.05 -2.75 -25.32
N SER A 125 -1.08 -3.10 -24.70
CA SER A 125 -1.30 -2.85 -23.27
C SER A 125 -0.40 -3.69 -22.36
N VAL A 126 -0.09 -4.93 -22.72
CA VAL A 126 0.83 -5.83 -22.00
C VAL A 126 2.29 -5.49 -22.31
N GLY A 127 2.60 -5.11 -23.57
CA GLY A 127 3.96 -4.78 -24.01
C GLY A 127 4.53 -3.49 -23.43
N THR A 128 3.70 -2.61 -22.88
CA THR A 128 4.14 -1.32 -22.33
C THR A 128 4.69 -1.44 -20.89
N PHE A 129 5.44 -2.50 -20.58
CA PHE A 129 6.16 -2.63 -19.30
C PHE A 129 7.11 -1.44 -19.05
N GLU A 130 7.67 -0.84 -20.08
CA GLU A 130 8.56 0.33 -19.99
C GLU A 130 7.88 1.59 -19.42
N ARG A 131 6.55 1.69 -19.52
CA ARG A 131 5.78 2.83 -19.00
C ARG A 131 5.03 2.54 -17.69
N ILE A 132 5.10 1.34 -17.15
CA ILE A 132 4.52 1.02 -15.84
C ILE A 132 5.42 1.63 -14.77
N ARG A 133 4.87 2.54 -13.96
CA ARG A 133 5.55 2.98 -12.73
C ARG A 133 5.62 1.80 -11.77
N ILE A 134 6.75 1.09 -11.77
CA ILE A 134 7.00 -0.07 -10.90
C ILE A 134 6.93 0.33 -9.42
N LEU A 135 7.35 1.56 -9.10
CA LEU A 135 7.31 2.12 -7.76
C LEU A 135 6.13 3.10 -7.64
N CYS A 136 4.93 2.57 -7.53
CA CYS A 136 3.75 3.32 -7.10
C CYS A 136 3.67 3.36 -5.56
N VAL A 137 2.74 4.13 -5.02
CA VAL A 137 2.53 4.30 -3.58
C VAL A 137 2.39 2.95 -2.86
N MET A 138 1.67 1.99 -3.44
CA MET A 138 1.46 0.65 -2.86
C MET A 138 2.76 -0.14 -2.77
N GLN A 139 3.57 -0.14 -3.81
CA GLN A 139 4.85 -0.83 -3.84
C GLN A 139 5.86 -0.20 -2.90
N GLY A 140 5.90 1.13 -2.83
CA GLY A 140 6.72 1.87 -1.87
C GLY A 140 6.38 1.51 -0.42
N LEU A 141 5.10 1.48 -0.07
CA LEU A 141 4.60 1.07 1.25
C LEU A 141 5.06 -0.34 1.62
N VAL A 142 4.94 -1.28 0.69
CA VAL A 142 5.26 -2.69 0.93
C VAL A 142 6.76 -2.91 1.08
N LEU A 143 7.57 -2.23 0.29
CA LEU A 143 9.02 -2.26 0.45
C LEU A 143 9.45 -1.67 1.79
N CYS A 144 8.89 -0.52 2.19
CA CYS A 144 9.12 0.05 3.52
C CYS A 144 8.71 -0.90 4.64
N TYR A 145 7.58 -1.61 4.49
CA TYR A 145 7.14 -2.63 5.46
C TYR A 145 8.16 -3.76 5.58
N GLY A 146 8.63 -4.31 4.46
CA GLY A 146 9.61 -5.39 4.44
C GLY A 146 10.93 -4.98 5.09
N VAL A 147 11.48 -3.84 4.68
CA VAL A 147 12.75 -3.30 5.22
C VAL A 147 12.62 -2.97 6.70
N ALA A 148 11.57 -2.26 7.11
CA ALA A 148 11.34 -1.89 8.50
C ALA A 148 11.18 -3.13 9.40
N SER A 149 10.51 -4.19 8.91
CA SER A 149 10.37 -5.45 9.63
C SER A 149 11.71 -6.14 9.86
N ILE A 150 12.58 -6.17 8.86
CA ILE A 150 13.92 -6.77 8.93
C ILE A 150 14.80 -5.97 9.90
N ILE A 151 14.80 -4.64 9.78
CA ILE A 151 15.57 -3.75 10.66
C ILE A 151 15.12 -3.91 12.11
N ALA A 152 13.80 -3.94 12.37
CA ALA A 152 13.26 -4.10 13.71
C ALA A 152 13.71 -5.41 14.37
N ILE A 153 13.71 -6.52 13.63
CA ILE A 153 14.19 -7.82 14.12
C ILE A 153 15.70 -7.77 14.38
N HIS A 154 16.48 -7.15 13.49
CA HIS A 154 17.94 -7.07 13.64
C HIS A 154 18.35 -6.22 14.82
N LEU A 155 17.75 -5.04 14.99
CA LEU A 155 18.03 -4.16 16.12
C LEU A 155 17.67 -4.78 17.48
N TYR A 156 16.55 -5.47 17.55
CA TYR A 156 16.15 -6.16 18.77
C TYR A 156 17.14 -7.25 19.17
N ARG A 157 17.69 -7.97 18.18
CA ARG A 157 18.73 -9.00 18.41
C ARG A 157 20.06 -8.43 18.90
N MET A 158 20.38 -7.17 18.52
CA MET A 158 21.62 -6.52 18.97
C MET A 158 21.53 -5.95 20.40
N HIS A 159 20.32 -5.76 20.92
CA HIS A 159 20.07 -5.23 22.26
C HIS A 159 19.83 -6.32 23.33
N LEU A 160 19.84 -7.60 22.96
CA LEU A 160 19.83 -8.77 23.84
C LEU A 160 21.21 -9.38 23.91
#